data_64be508002ddbdc3d4e1de3678464239
#
_entry.id   64be508002ddbdc3d4e1de3678464239
#
_cell.length_a   1.000
_cell.length_b   1.000
_cell.length_c   1.000
_cell.angle_alpha   90.00
_cell.angle_beta   90.00
_cell.angle_gamma   90.00
#
_symmetry.space_group_name_H-M   'P 1'
#
loop_
_entity.id
_entity.type
_entity.pdbx_description
1 polymer ?
#
loop_
_entity_poly.entity_id
_entity_poly.type
_entity_poly.pdbx_seq_one_letter_code
_entity_poly.pdbx_strand_id
1 'polypeptide(L)'
;MQVNAILFDVQSIQKYIFANNKLKANVGASYIVDRLFEDVLCKDVILKLESGADIISWKTRRDSITSLPASVYVAYIGGGKALILIDNDRVNMIEDIIKTFTAQVLTQYPGLKVGVTTGLVTLEKDQFKSDERQLFKQLKDNQYTLNPILRPANTGLTTICDYSGDTADTVVNFGDGERLVATSFISKYNAFEAANARLKKDLFGTEDIEWVFPSEFDELGQNKSTENSKTGINDIAIVHIDGNNMGARFISCDGLEERSALSEKVATKTLESFKSLI
;
A
#
# COMPACT_ATOMS: atom_id res chain seq x y z
N MET A 1 4.03 9.17 28.83
CA MET A 1 5.37 8.93 28.23
C MET A 1 5.41 9.56 26.85
N GLN A 2 6.50 10.27 26.53
CA GLN A 2 6.73 10.86 25.21
C GLN A 2 7.71 9.97 24.42
N VAL A 3 7.39 9.70 23.16
CA VAL A 3 8.16 8.82 22.27
C VAL A 3 8.31 9.46 20.90
N ASN A 4 9.29 9.00 20.13
CA ASN A 4 9.45 9.43 18.74
C ASN A 4 8.45 8.70 17.83
N ALA A 5 8.00 9.40 16.80
CA ALA A 5 7.07 8.86 15.82
C ALA A 5 7.56 9.09 14.39
N ILE A 6 7.35 8.12 13.52
CA ILE A 6 7.47 8.25 12.08
C ILE A 6 6.09 8.00 11.48
N LEU A 7 5.57 8.96 10.74
CA LEU A 7 4.32 8.81 9.99
C LEU A 7 4.63 8.75 8.50
N PHE A 8 4.25 7.64 7.87
CA PHE A 8 4.31 7.44 6.43
C PHE A 8 2.92 7.58 5.80
N ASP A 9 2.86 8.06 4.56
CA ASP A 9 1.63 8.19 3.77
C ASP A 9 1.91 7.96 2.28
N VAL A 10 1.18 7.03 1.68
CA VAL A 10 1.23 6.77 0.23
C VAL A 10 0.39 7.80 -0.48
N GLN A 11 1.01 8.56 -1.38
CA GLN A 11 0.36 9.64 -2.09
C GLN A 11 -0.23 9.18 -3.43
N SER A 12 -1.36 9.76 -3.82
CA SER A 12 -1.96 9.57 -5.14
C SER A 12 -2.14 8.10 -5.52
N ILE A 13 -2.62 7.28 -4.58
CA ILE A 13 -2.81 5.83 -4.74
C ILE A 13 -3.55 5.51 -6.04
N GLN A 14 -4.69 6.15 -6.30
CA GLN A 14 -5.48 5.91 -7.51
C GLN A 14 -4.69 6.22 -8.79
N LYS A 15 -3.92 7.33 -8.80
CA LYS A 15 -3.08 7.67 -9.93
C LYS A 15 -1.97 6.64 -10.16
N TYR A 16 -1.41 6.05 -9.10
CA TYR A 16 -0.42 4.99 -9.20
C TYR A 16 -1.03 3.71 -9.75
N ILE A 17 -2.21 3.29 -9.24
CA ILE A 17 -2.89 2.06 -9.65
C ILE A 17 -3.35 2.16 -11.10
N PHE A 18 -4.05 3.21 -11.45
CA PHE A 18 -4.68 3.39 -12.78
C PHE A 18 -3.80 4.19 -13.76
N ALA A 19 -2.49 4.09 -13.65
CA ALA A 19 -1.56 4.79 -14.55
C ALA A 19 -1.54 4.23 -15.98
N ASN A 20 -2.16 3.08 -16.21
CA ASN A 20 -2.21 2.39 -17.50
C ASN A 20 -3.52 1.58 -17.65
N ASN A 21 -3.75 1.05 -18.86
CA ASN A 21 -4.97 0.31 -19.19
C ASN A 21 -4.80 -1.22 -19.15
N LYS A 22 -3.78 -1.74 -18.47
CA LYS A 22 -3.54 -3.18 -18.34
C LYS A 22 -4.05 -3.69 -17.00
N LEU A 23 -5.01 -4.63 -17.02
CA LEU A 23 -5.62 -5.20 -15.82
C LEU A 23 -4.57 -5.80 -14.89
N LYS A 24 -3.64 -6.61 -15.42
CA LYS A 24 -2.54 -7.19 -14.63
C LYS A 24 -1.75 -6.12 -13.86
N ALA A 25 -1.38 -5.03 -14.53
CA ALA A 25 -0.61 -3.97 -13.89
C ALA A 25 -1.43 -3.21 -12.83
N ASN A 26 -2.74 -3.02 -13.05
CA ASN A 26 -3.62 -2.36 -12.08
C ASN A 26 -3.82 -3.22 -10.82
N VAL A 27 -4.05 -4.53 -10.98
CA VAL A 27 -4.16 -5.49 -9.87
C VAL A 27 -2.84 -5.58 -9.09
N GLY A 28 -1.72 -5.73 -9.81
CA GLY A 28 -0.41 -5.75 -9.16
C GLY A 28 -0.05 -4.45 -8.46
N ALA A 29 -0.43 -3.29 -9.01
CA ALA A 29 -0.23 -2.00 -8.36
C ALA A 29 -1.05 -1.87 -7.06
N SER A 30 -2.30 -2.35 -7.07
CA SER A 30 -3.15 -2.39 -5.88
C SER A 30 -2.53 -3.27 -4.79
N TYR A 31 -2.02 -4.45 -5.17
CA TYR A 31 -1.32 -5.36 -4.27
C TYR A 31 -0.05 -4.73 -3.67
N ILE A 32 0.76 -4.06 -4.48
CA ILE A 32 1.96 -3.36 -4.00
C ILE A 32 1.59 -2.33 -2.94
N VAL A 33 0.55 -1.52 -3.17
CA VAL A 33 0.10 -0.51 -2.19
C VAL A 33 -0.42 -1.15 -0.91
N ASP A 34 -1.20 -2.24 -1.03
CA ASP A 34 -1.75 -2.97 0.12
C ASP A 34 -0.64 -3.55 1.00
N ARG A 35 0.39 -4.13 0.37
CA ARG A 35 1.46 -4.84 1.09
C ARG A 35 2.67 -3.99 1.45
N LEU A 36 2.73 -2.75 0.98
CA LEU A 36 3.91 -1.88 1.11
C LEU A 36 4.39 -1.78 2.56
N PHE A 37 3.49 -1.46 3.48
CA PHE A 37 3.88 -1.25 4.86
C PHE A 37 4.07 -2.56 5.64
N GLU A 38 3.24 -3.57 5.40
CA GLU A 38 3.39 -4.84 6.12
C GLU A 38 4.61 -5.63 5.66
N ASP A 39 4.86 -5.71 4.35
CA ASP A 39 5.95 -6.53 3.83
C ASP A 39 7.25 -5.72 3.71
N VAL A 40 7.24 -4.57 3.04
CA VAL A 40 8.48 -3.80 2.80
C VAL A 40 8.91 -3.05 4.06
N LEU A 41 8.04 -2.21 4.64
CA LEU A 41 8.43 -1.42 5.81
C LEU A 41 8.67 -2.30 7.04
N CYS A 42 7.71 -3.16 7.39
CA CYS A 42 7.80 -3.92 8.63
C CYS A 42 8.77 -5.10 8.53
N LYS A 43 8.60 -5.99 7.53
CA LYS A 43 9.42 -7.22 7.46
C LYS A 43 10.80 -6.97 6.86
N ASP A 44 10.86 -6.20 5.75
CA ASP A 44 12.13 -6.04 5.04
C ASP A 44 13.01 -4.92 5.59
N VAL A 45 12.44 -3.94 6.28
CA VAL A 45 13.21 -2.84 6.87
C VAL A 45 13.25 -2.95 8.39
N ILE A 46 12.12 -2.80 9.08
CA ILE A 46 12.12 -2.69 10.54
C ILE A 46 12.69 -3.95 11.19
N LEU A 47 12.19 -5.15 10.84
CA LEU A 47 12.68 -6.40 11.48
C LEU A 47 14.14 -6.72 11.13
N LYS A 48 14.67 -6.25 10.01
CA LYS A 48 16.10 -6.41 9.68
C LYS A 48 16.99 -5.45 10.45
N LEU A 49 16.50 -4.27 10.80
CA LEU A 49 17.23 -3.29 11.61
C LEU A 49 17.07 -3.56 13.11
N GLU A 50 15.90 -4.01 13.55
CA GLU A 50 15.57 -4.29 14.95
C GLU A 50 14.70 -5.55 15.03
N SER A 51 15.32 -6.69 15.26
CA SER A 51 14.64 -8.00 15.30
C SER A 51 13.64 -8.14 16.46
N GLY A 52 13.78 -7.32 17.50
CA GLY A 52 12.88 -7.23 18.65
C GLY A 52 11.71 -6.25 18.44
N ALA A 53 11.53 -5.68 17.26
CA ALA A 53 10.43 -4.76 16.98
C ALA A 53 9.06 -5.47 17.04
N ASP A 54 8.07 -4.80 17.59
CA ASP A 54 6.69 -5.29 17.61
C ASP A 54 5.91 -4.69 16.41
N ILE A 55 5.76 -5.53 15.40
CA ILE A 55 5.08 -5.15 14.14
C ILE A 55 3.66 -5.71 14.02
N ILE A 56 3.17 -6.47 15.01
CA ILE A 56 1.94 -7.27 14.88
C ILE A 56 0.91 -6.94 15.95
N SER A 57 1.34 -6.70 17.21
CA SER A 57 0.42 -6.64 18.34
C SER A 57 -0.62 -5.52 18.25
N TRP A 58 -0.39 -4.49 17.45
CA TRP A 58 -1.37 -3.43 17.20
C TRP A 58 -2.72 -3.96 16.64
N LYS A 59 -2.70 -5.08 15.92
CA LYS A 59 -3.92 -5.70 15.37
C LYS A 59 -4.87 -6.25 16.45
N THR A 60 -4.31 -6.74 17.53
CA THR A 60 -5.07 -7.40 18.61
C THR A 60 -5.13 -6.62 19.91
N ARG A 61 -4.21 -5.71 20.13
CA ARG A 61 -4.15 -4.91 21.36
C ARG A 61 -5.33 -3.95 21.46
N ARG A 62 -5.95 -3.95 22.65
CA ARG A 62 -7.08 -3.06 22.98
C ARG A 62 -6.85 -2.27 24.26
N ASP A 63 -5.76 -2.57 24.97
CA ASP A 63 -5.38 -1.91 26.22
C ASP A 63 -4.66 -0.61 25.94
N SER A 64 -4.87 0.39 26.79
CA SER A 64 -4.14 1.66 26.73
C SER A 64 -2.64 1.44 26.92
N ILE A 65 -1.85 2.02 26.01
CA ILE A 65 -0.39 1.93 26.04
C ILE A 65 0.16 3.10 26.85
N THR A 66 0.74 2.80 28.01
CA THR A 66 1.45 3.81 28.85
C THR A 66 2.96 3.80 28.59
N SER A 67 3.48 2.69 28.04
CA SER A 67 4.86 2.51 27.59
C SER A 67 4.90 1.67 26.33
N LEU A 68 5.95 1.81 25.51
CA LEU A 68 6.06 1.02 24.29
C LEU A 68 6.27 -0.48 24.61
N PRO A 69 5.61 -1.38 23.87
CA PRO A 69 5.81 -2.84 24.02
C PRO A 69 7.21 -3.31 23.60
N ALA A 70 7.84 -2.58 22.69
CA ALA A 70 9.17 -2.83 22.16
C ALA A 70 9.83 -1.50 21.81
N SER A 71 11.16 -1.52 21.60
CA SER A 71 11.94 -0.34 21.22
C SER A 71 11.46 0.31 19.92
N VAL A 72 10.94 -0.49 18.99
CA VAL A 72 10.24 -0.07 17.78
C VAL A 72 8.88 -0.75 17.75
N TYR A 73 7.82 0.03 17.68
CA TYR A 73 6.44 -0.44 17.73
C TYR A 73 5.62 0.10 16.56
N VAL A 74 4.99 -0.78 15.81
CA VAL A 74 3.99 -0.39 14.81
C VAL A 74 2.69 -0.05 15.52
N ALA A 75 2.29 1.19 15.45
CA ALA A 75 1.09 1.69 16.11
C ALA A 75 -0.18 1.34 15.33
N TYR A 76 -0.17 1.56 14.03
CA TYR A 76 -1.20 1.10 13.09
C TYR A 76 -0.71 1.13 11.64
N ILE A 77 -1.36 0.34 10.80
CA ILE A 77 -1.26 0.39 9.34
C ILE A 77 -2.68 0.41 8.78
N GLY A 78 -2.99 1.34 7.88
CA GLY A 78 -4.30 1.38 7.22
C GLY A 78 -4.50 2.63 6.36
N GLY A 79 -5.33 2.51 5.32
CA GLY A 79 -5.66 3.61 4.44
C GLY A 79 -4.45 4.24 3.73
N GLY A 80 -3.44 3.46 3.42
CA GLY A 80 -2.20 3.94 2.80
C GLY A 80 -1.27 4.69 3.78
N LYS A 81 -1.43 4.49 5.09
CA LYS A 81 -0.63 5.11 6.15
C LYS A 81 -0.05 4.09 7.09
N ALA A 82 1.09 4.42 7.69
CA ALA A 82 1.68 3.68 8.79
C ALA A 82 2.26 4.63 9.83
N LEU A 83 1.96 4.38 11.09
CA LEU A 83 2.55 5.09 12.22
C LEU A 83 3.46 4.14 12.99
N ILE A 84 4.72 4.52 13.11
CA ILE A 84 5.75 3.77 13.83
C ILE A 84 6.17 4.61 15.04
N LEU A 85 6.20 4.00 16.22
CA LEU A 85 6.67 4.61 17.45
C LEU A 85 8.02 4.01 17.84
N ILE A 86 8.93 4.88 18.27
CA ILE A 86 10.32 4.51 18.55
C ILE A 86 10.70 5.06 19.90
N ASP A 87 11.28 4.22 20.75
CA ASP A 87 11.79 4.62 22.05
C ASP A 87 12.90 5.68 21.92
N ASN A 88 12.98 6.58 22.90
CA ASN A 88 13.94 7.66 22.90
C ASN A 88 15.41 7.16 22.88
N ASP A 89 15.68 5.97 23.39
CA ASP A 89 17.01 5.34 23.34
C ASP A 89 17.39 4.85 21.94
N ARG A 90 16.44 4.84 20.98
CA ARG A 90 16.63 4.35 19.62
C ARG A 90 16.39 5.42 18.52
N VAL A 91 16.51 6.68 18.87
CA VAL A 91 16.28 7.81 17.92
C VAL A 91 17.14 7.72 16.65
N ASN A 92 18.35 7.19 16.75
CA ASN A 92 19.25 6.94 15.60
C ASN A 92 18.64 6.02 14.54
N MET A 93 17.72 5.14 14.89
CA MET A 93 17.06 4.24 13.94
C MET A 93 16.06 4.95 13.01
N ILE A 94 15.58 6.12 13.39
CA ILE A 94 14.60 6.89 12.59
C ILE A 94 15.14 7.13 11.17
N GLU A 95 16.36 7.64 11.08
CA GLU A 95 17.00 7.94 9.80
C GLU A 95 17.25 6.66 8.99
N ASP A 96 17.70 5.60 9.62
CA ASP A 96 17.99 4.32 8.97
C ASP A 96 16.70 3.68 8.41
N ILE A 97 15.61 3.68 9.19
CA ILE A 97 14.31 3.19 8.72
C ILE A 97 13.82 4.00 7.53
N ILE A 98 13.84 5.33 7.62
CA ILE A 98 13.36 6.20 6.55
C ILE A 98 14.20 6.01 5.29
N LYS A 99 15.53 6.06 5.38
CA LYS A 99 16.44 5.91 4.24
C LYS A 99 16.28 4.54 3.57
N THR A 100 16.30 3.47 4.36
CA THR A 100 16.21 2.12 3.83
C THR A 100 14.87 1.88 3.15
N PHE A 101 13.76 2.28 3.79
CA PHE A 101 12.44 2.12 3.23
C PHE A 101 12.23 2.94 1.96
N THR A 102 12.58 4.23 1.99
CA THR A 102 12.40 5.09 0.81
C THR A 102 13.31 4.69 -0.35
N ALA A 103 14.52 4.19 -0.10
CA ALA A 103 15.39 3.64 -1.12
C ALA A 103 14.79 2.38 -1.77
N GLN A 104 14.21 1.48 -0.97
CA GLN A 104 13.52 0.30 -1.50
C GLN A 104 12.29 0.69 -2.34
N VAL A 105 11.48 1.63 -1.86
CA VAL A 105 10.32 2.12 -2.64
C VAL A 105 10.77 2.72 -3.97
N LEU A 106 11.81 3.54 -3.96
CA LEU A 106 12.32 4.20 -5.16
C LEU A 106 12.83 3.20 -6.20
N THR A 107 13.50 2.14 -5.76
CA THR A 107 14.15 1.16 -6.63
C THR A 107 13.21 0.04 -7.07
N GLN A 108 12.35 -0.46 -6.18
CA GLN A 108 11.50 -1.61 -6.47
C GLN A 108 10.12 -1.21 -7.03
N TYR A 109 9.62 -0.03 -6.64
CA TYR A 109 8.29 0.46 -7.02
C TYR A 109 8.35 1.88 -7.61
N PRO A 110 9.10 2.10 -8.70
CA PRO A 110 9.25 3.43 -9.28
C PRO A 110 7.89 4.01 -9.66
N GLY A 111 7.72 5.29 -9.37
CA GLY A 111 6.45 6.01 -9.55
C GLY A 111 5.52 6.00 -8.34
N LEU A 112 5.73 5.10 -7.35
CA LEU A 112 5.02 5.18 -6.08
C LEU A 112 5.61 6.31 -5.22
N LYS A 113 4.74 7.17 -4.71
CA LYS A 113 5.15 8.30 -3.88
C LYS A 113 4.80 8.06 -2.44
N VAL A 114 5.77 8.17 -1.56
CA VAL A 114 5.57 8.08 -0.10
C VAL A 114 6.02 9.37 0.55
N GLY A 115 5.12 9.99 1.30
CA GLY A 115 5.44 11.10 2.20
C GLY A 115 5.86 10.57 3.55
N VAL A 116 6.73 11.30 4.24
CA VAL A 116 7.19 10.98 5.59
C VAL A 116 7.29 12.23 6.43
N THR A 117 6.96 12.09 7.70
CA THR A 117 7.26 13.09 8.74
C THR A 117 7.65 12.40 10.04
N THR A 118 8.39 13.10 10.86
CA THR A 118 8.81 12.63 12.18
C THR A 118 8.45 13.67 13.24
N GLY A 119 8.23 13.23 14.46
CA GLY A 119 7.97 14.13 15.58
C GLY A 119 7.85 13.36 16.89
N LEU A 120 7.52 14.08 17.95
CA LEU A 120 7.26 13.49 19.26
C LEU A 120 5.77 13.32 19.46
N VAL A 121 5.36 12.19 20.03
CA VAL A 121 3.99 11.94 20.44
C VAL A 121 3.96 11.48 21.90
N THR A 122 2.92 11.90 22.60
CA THR A 122 2.67 11.52 23.98
C THR A 122 1.61 10.42 24.00
N LEU A 123 1.87 9.31 24.70
CA LEU A 123 0.98 8.15 24.70
C LEU A 123 -0.33 8.35 25.47
N GLU A 124 -0.46 9.45 26.23
CA GLU A 124 -1.69 9.84 26.92
C GLU A 124 -2.76 10.28 25.91
N LYS A 125 -3.99 9.79 26.06
CA LYS A 125 -5.07 9.91 25.06
C LYS A 125 -5.24 11.31 24.46
N ASP A 126 -5.52 12.29 25.31
CA ASP A 126 -5.82 13.65 24.84
C ASP A 126 -4.62 14.30 24.13
N GLN A 127 -3.42 14.05 24.65
CA GLN A 127 -2.20 14.60 24.09
C GLN A 127 -1.82 13.86 22.80
N PHE A 128 -1.98 12.52 22.75
CA PHE A 128 -1.74 11.74 21.54
C PHE A 128 -2.51 12.28 20.34
N LYS A 129 -3.80 12.55 20.53
CA LYS A 129 -4.66 13.09 19.46
C LYS A 129 -4.17 14.46 18.94
N SER A 130 -3.70 15.30 19.85
CA SER A 130 -3.13 16.61 19.49
C SER A 130 -1.82 16.46 18.71
N ASP A 131 -0.90 15.65 19.24
CA ASP A 131 0.42 15.41 18.65
C ASP A 131 0.30 14.75 17.27
N GLU A 132 -0.58 13.77 17.13
CA GLU A 132 -0.84 13.12 15.86
C GLU A 132 -1.42 14.07 14.81
N ARG A 133 -2.35 14.96 15.20
CA ARG A 133 -2.84 16.01 14.27
C ARG A 133 -1.72 16.91 13.78
N GLN A 134 -0.78 17.24 14.66
CA GLN A 134 0.39 18.03 14.29
C GLN A 134 1.28 17.25 13.29
N LEU A 135 1.52 15.96 13.50
CA LEU A 135 2.23 15.11 12.53
C LEU A 135 1.54 15.12 11.17
N PHE A 136 0.22 14.97 11.11
CA PHE A 136 -0.52 15.01 9.84
C PHE A 136 -0.41 16.38 9.15
N LYS A 137 -0.40 17.47 9.91
CA LYS A 137 -0.19 18.82 9.36
C LYS A 137 1.21 18.94 8.77
N GLN A 138 2.24 18.57 9.53
CA GLN A 138 3.63 18.58 9.05
C GLN A 138 3.82 17.71 7.82
N LEU A 139 3.20 16.53 7.80
CA LEU A 139 3.25 15.64 6.63
C LEU A 139 2.70 16.33 5.38
N LYS A 140 1.55 17.01 5.49
CA LYS A 140 0.98 17.78 4.38
C LYS A 140 1.90 18.93 3.95
N ASP A 141 2.45 19.67 4.89
CA ASP A 141 3.36 20.76 4.59
C ASP A 141 4.62 20.23 3.87
N ASN A 142 5.19 19.12 4.32
CA ASN A 142 6.31 18.45 3.64
C ASN A 142 5.93 18.00 2.22
N GLN A 143 4.72 17.51 2.02
CA GLN A 143 4.22 17.08 0.69
C GLN A 143 4.06 18.25 -0.28
N TYR A 144 3.67 19.43 0.20
CA TYR A 144 3.54 20.63 -0.64
C TYR A 144 4.90 21.27 -0.98
N THR A 145 5.90 21.13 -0.12
CA THR A 145 7.23 21.69 -0.35
C THR A 145 8.11 20.83 -1.25
N LEU A 146 7.78 19.55 -1.40
CA LEU A 146 8.47 18.68 -2.35
C LEU A 146 8.15 19.13 -3.77
N ASN A 147 9.17 19.58 -4.48
CA ASN A 147 9.05 19.93 -5.89
C ASN A 147 8.45 18.74 -6.65
N PRO A 148 7.45 18.96 -7.52
CA PRO A 148 6.95 17.91 -8.36
C PRO A 148 8.13 17.34 -9.16
N ILE A 149 8.24 16.01 -9.21
CA ILE A 149 9.21 15.36 -10.09
C ILE A 149 8.80 15.77 -11.51
N LEU A 150 9.58 16.68 -12.09
CA LEU A 150 9.44 17.04 -13.49
C LEU A 150 9.85 15.80 -14.28
N ARG A 151 8.86 15.13 -14.89
CA ARG A 151 9.19 14.11 -15.90
C ARG A 151 9.82 14.84 -17.05
N PRO A 152 11.06 14.50 -17.46
CA PRO A 152 11.63 15.11 -18.64
C PRO A 152 10.68 14.85 -19.83
N ALA A 153 10.41 15.89 -20.58
CA ALA A 153 9.71 15.72 -21.85
C ALA A 153 10.48 14.70 -22.70
N ASN A 154 9.74 13.87 -23.45
CA ASN A 154 10.38 12.95 -24.40
C ASN A 154 11.29 13.75 -25.32
N THR A 155 12.59 13.59 -25.13
CA THR A 155 13.59 14.11 -26.06
C THR A 155 13.75 13.04 -27.14
N GLY A 156 13.98 13.38 -28.38
CA GLY A 156 14.15 12.41 -29.47
C GLY A 156 15.22 11.32 -29.25
N LEU A 157 15.85 11.28 -28.07
CA LEU A 157 16.82 10.28 -27.61
C LEU A 157 16.18 9.16 -26.76
N THR A 158 14.91 9.31 -26.36
CA THR A 158 14.22 8.33 -25.51
C THR A 158 12.95 7.84 -26.19
N THR A 159 12.60 6.58 -25.95
CA THR A 159 11.34 5.99 -26.39
C THR A 159 10.32 5.99 -25.25
N ILE A 160 9.06 6.08 -25.60
CA ILE A 160 7.95 6.03 -24.64
C ILE A 160 7.54 4.58 -24.44
N CYS A 161 7.26 4.21 -23.19
CA CYS A 161 6.66 2.92 -22.85
C CYS A 161 5.29 2.79 -23.50
N ASP A 162 5.05 1.70 -24.23
CA ASP A 162 3.81 1.43 -24.95
C ASP A 162 2.56 1.39 -24.05
N TYR A 163 2.75 1.17 -22.73
CA TYR A 163 1.66 0.94 -21.79
C TYR A 163 1.41 2.07 -20.79
N SER A 164 2.44 2.84 -20.41
CA SER A 164 2.30 3.84 -19.33
C SER A 164 2.50 5.28 -19.80
N GLY A 165 3.07 5.49 -20.98
CA GLY A 165 3.46 6.81 -21.43
C GLY A 165 4.69 7.39 -20.71
N ASP A 166 5.31 6.64 -19.80
CA ASP A 166 6.59 6.98 -19.19
C ASP A 166 7.74 6.68 -20.16
N THR A 167 8.92 7.22 -19.91
CA THR A 167 10.12 6.85 -20.67
C THR A 167 10.41 5.36 -20.49
N ALA A 168 10.58 4.62 -21.59
CA ALA A 168 11.00 3.23 -21.56
C ALA A 168 12.48 3.15 -21.14
N ASP A 169 12.77 2.27 -20.21
CA ASP A 169 14.10 2.06 -19.63
C ASP A 169 14.52 0.58 -19.63
N THR A 170 13.64 -0.31 -20.08
CA THR A 170 13.91 -1.75 -20.15
C THR A 170 13.23 -2.41 -21.34
N VAL A 171 13.70 -3.59 -21.72
CA VAL A 171 13.12 -4.43 -22.78
C VAL A 171 12.60 -5.71 -22.15
N VAL A 172 11.34 -6.05 -22.44
CA VAL A 172 10.69 -7.27 -21.93
C VAL A 172 10.03 -8.02 -23.07
N ASN A 173 10.17 -9.35 -23.08
CA ASN A 173 9.46 -10.22 -23.99
C ASN A 173 8.20 -10.77 -23.29
N PHE A 174 7.03 -10.44 -23.83
CA PHE A 174 5.74 -10.90 -23.30
C PHE A 174 5.23 -12.19 -23.99
N GLY A 175 6.08 -12.84 -24.85
CA GLY A 175 5.72 -14.04 -25.58
C GLY A 175 5.25 -13.75 -27.02
N ASP A 176 4.83 -12.56 -27.32
CA ASP A 176 4.45 -12.05 -28.66
C ASP A 176 5.55 -11.15 -29.29
N GLY A 177 6.69 -11.01 -28.61
CA GLY A 177 7.84 -10.23 -29.05
C GLY A 177 8.39 -9.32 -27.96
N GLU A 178 9.50 -8.66 -28.28
CA GLU A 178 10.15 -7.69 -27.40
C GLU A 178 9.40 -6.35 -27.42
N ARG A 179 9.22 -5.77 -26.22
CA ARG A 179 8.58 -4.47 -26.02
C ARG A 179 9.47 -3.58 -25.18
N LEU A 180 9.51 -2.30 -25.54
CA LEU A 180 10.18 -1.27 -24.76
C LEU A 180 9.20 -0.77 -23.68
N VAL A 181 9.53 -0.98 -22.43
CA VAL A 181 8.66 -0.69 -21.29
C VAL A 181 9.39 0.10 -20.21
N ALA A 182 8.61 0.80 -19.38
CA ALA A 182 9.14 1.45 -18.20
C ALA A 182 9.18 0.49 -17.02
N THR A 183 10.23 0.54 -16.21
CA THR A 183 10.34 -0.22 -14.96
C THR A 183 9.15 0.05 -14.03
N SER A 184 8.60 1.27 -14.03
CA SER A 184 7.38 1.62 -13.30
C SER A 184 6.14 0.82 -13.73
N PHE A 185 6.08 0.35 -14.97
CA PHE A 185 5.03 -0.52 -15.47
C PHE A 185 5.31 -1.98 -15.13
N ILE A 186 6.51 -2.46 -15.44
CA ILE A 186 6.83 -3.88 -15.31
C ILE A 186 6.83 -4.36 -13.85
N SER A 187 7.23 -3.52 -12.90
CA SER A 187 7.13 -3.85 -11.46
C SER A 187 5.70 -4.15 -11.02
N LYS A 188 4.73 -3.39 -11.51
CA LYS A 188 3.30 -3.61 -11.27
C LYS A 188 2.81 -4.88 -11.97
N TYR A 189 3.16 -5.05 -13.24
CA TYR A 189 2.77 -6.21 -14.03
C TYR A 189 3.23 -7.52 -13.40
N ASN A 190 4.48 -7.58 -12.94
CA ASN A 190 5.07 -8.76 -12.31
C ASN A 190 4.47 -9.08 -10.92
N ALA A 191 3.86 -8.11 -10.25
CA ALA A 191 3.21 -8.33 -8.97
C ALA A 191 1.84 -9.03 -9.09
N PHE A 192 1.31 -9.23 -10.30
CA PHE A 192 -0.02 -9.81 -10.55
C PHE A 192 -0.19 -11.23 -10.00
N GLU A 193 0.79 -12.11 -10.20
CA GLU A 193 0.69 -13.50 -9.73
C GLU A 193 0.66 -13.57 -8.19
N ALA A 194 1.50 -12.79 -7.53
CA ALA A 194 1.48 -12.69 -6.07
C ALA A 194 0.15 -12.08 -5.56
N ALA A 195 -0.40 -11.11 -6.28
CA ALA A 195 -1.71 -10.52 -5.98
C ALA A 195 -2.82 -11.57 -6.04
N ASN A 196 -2.86 -12.38 -7.10
CA ASN A 196 -3.85 -13.43 -7.27
C ASN A 196 -3.72 -14.53 -6.23
N ALA A 197 -2.52 -15.02 -5.96
CA ALA A 197 -2.26 -16.01 -4.93
C ALA A 197 -2.76 -15.50 -3.56
N ARG A 198 -2.44 -14.24 -3.22
CA ARG A 198 -2.91 -13.63 -1.99
C ARG A 198 -4.43 -13.48 -1.94
N LEU A 199 -5.06 -13.02 -3.01
CA LEU A 199 -6.50 -12.83 -3.09
C LEU A 199 -7.23 -14.17 -2.93
N LYS A 200 -6.77 -15.23 -3.58
CA LYS A 200 -7.29 -16.59 -3.42
C LYS A 200 -7.24 -17.02 -1.96
N LYS A 201 -6.08 -16.85 -1.31
CA LYS A 201 -5.90 -17.20 0.09
C LYS A 201 -6.81 -16.40 1.02
N ASP A 202 -6.95 -15.10 0.81
CA ASP A 202 -7.77 -14.23 1.65
C ASP A 202 -9.27 -14.52 1.48
N LEU A 203 -9.73 -14.81 0.26
CA LEU A 203 -11.14 -15.10 -0.01
C LEU A 203 -11.55 -16.52 0.34
N PHE A 204 -10.74 -17.52 0.00
CA PHE A 204 -11.10 -18.93 0.07
C PHE A 204 -10.30 -19.74 1.10
N GLY A 205 -9.32 -19.15 1.74
CA GLY A 205 -8.44 -19.81 2.72
C GLY A 205 -7.36 -20.70 2.12
N THR A 206 -7.33 -20.86 0.80
CA THR A 206 -6.35 -21.67 0.04
C THR A 206 -6.01 -21.02 -1.29
N GLU A 207 -4.84 -21.37 -1.84
CA GLU A 207 -4.44 -20.98 -3.20
C GLU A 207 -4.88 -22.04 -4.22
N ASP A 208 -5.14 -23.27 -3.77
CA ASP A 208 -5.53 -24.43 -4.61
C ASP A 208 -7.04 -24.43 -4.90
N ILE A 209 -7.46 -23.50 -5.76
CA ILE A 209 -8.83 -23.46 -6.26
C ILE A 209 -8.82 -23.32 -7.78
N GLU A 210 -9.84 -23.85 -8.43
CA GLU A 210 -10.01 -23.77 -9.89
C GLU A 210 -10.36 -22.36 -10.40
N TRP A 211 -10.68 -21.43 -9.51
CA TRP A 211 -11.01 -20.05 -9.88
C TRP A 211 -9.81 -19.35 -10.50
N VAL A 212 -10.03 -18.82 -11.70
CA VAL A 212 -9.04 -18.04 -12.43
C VAL A 212 -9.50 -16.59 -12.46
N PHE A 213 -8.69 -15.70 -11.91
CA PHE A 213 -8.93 -14.26 -12.07
C PHE A 213 -8.51 -13.83 -13.48
N PRO A 214 -9.31 -12.97 -14.13
CA PRO A 214 -8.99 -12.49 -15.47
C PRO A 214 -7.67 -11.72 -15.45
N SER A 215 -6.90 -11.88 -16.51
CA SER A 215 -5.61 -11.22 -16.70
C SER A 215 -5.70 -10.01 -17.63
N GLU A 216 -6.69 -10.00 -18.50
CA GLU A 216 -7.00 -8.92 -19.43
C GLU A 216 -8.47 -8.49 -19.29
N PHE A 217 -8.79 -7.26 -19.69
CA PHE A 217 -10.16 -6.76 -19.62
C PHE A 217 -11.12 -7.55 -20.51
N ASP A 218 -10.64 -8.07 -21.64
CA ASP A 218 -11.43 -8.83 -22.60
C ASP A 218 -11.85 -10.22 -22.05
N GLU A 219 -11.22 -10.70 -20.99
CA GLU A 219 -11.58 -11.96 -20.31
C GLU A 219 -12.71 -11.76 -19.29
N LEU A 220 -13.07 -10.53 -18.95
CA LEU A 220 -14.16 -10.24 -18.03
C LEU A 220 -15.50 -10.66 -18.65
N GLY A 221 -16.33 -11.35 -17.87
CA GLY A 221 -17.64 -11.83 -18.28
C GLY A 221 -17.62 -13.02 -19.23
N GLN A 222 -16.44 -13.59 -19.56
CA GLN A 222 -16.36 -14.78 -20.39
C GLN A 222 -16.58 -16.05 -19.55
N ASN A 223 -17.54 -16.87 -19.99
CA ASN A 223 -17.78 -18.18 -19.41
C ASN A 223 -16.89 -19.22 -20.12
N LYS A 224 -15.85 -19.72 -19.45
CA LYS A 224 -14.91 -20.71 -20.02
C LYS A 224 -15.54 -22.10 -20.28
N SER A 225 -16.77 -22.31 -19.89
CA SER A 225 -17.46 -23.61 -20.04
C SER A 225 -17.97 -23.95 -21.45
N THR A 226 -17.81 -23.05 -22.42
CA THR A 226 -18.23 -23.29 -23.81
C THR A 226 -17.08 -23.05 -24.79
N GLU A 227 -16.33 -24.08 -25.10
CA GLU A 227 -15.18 -24.08 -26.02
C GLU A 227 -15.49 -23.57 -27.46
N ASN A 228 -16.74 -23.22 -27.80
CA ASN A 228 -17.14 -22.93 -29.18
C ASN A 228 -18.01 -21.67 -29.41
N SER A 229 -18.27 -20.84 -28.44
CA SER A 229 -19.02 -19.61 -28.72
C SER A 229 -18.19 -18.33 -28.50
N LYS A 230 -17.59 -17.84 -29.57
CA LYS A 230 -17.02 -16.48 -29.66
C LYS A 230 -18.08 -15.37 -29.61
N THR A 231 -19.32 -15.69 -29.30
CA THR A 231 -20.49 -14.80 -29.22
C THR A 231 -21.14 -14.87 -27.85
N GLY A 232 -20.34 -14.88 -26.78
CA GLY A 232 -20.86 -14.71 -25.43
C GLY A 232 -21.26 -13.25 -25.22
N ILE A 233 -22.45 -13.03 -24.67
CA ILE A 233 -22.80 -11.73 -24.07
C ILE A 233 -21.89 -11.58 -22.84
N ASN A 234 -20.91 -10.68 -22.93
CA ASN A 234 -19.98 -10.41 -21.84
C ASN A 234 -20.62 -9.43 -20.86
N ASP A 235 -21.57 -9.90 -20.07
CA ASP A 235 -22.16 -9.10 -19.03
C ASP A 235 -21.19 -9.01 -17.85
N ILE A 236 -20.87 -7.80 -17.42
CA ILE A 236 -20.07 -7.53 -16.22
C ILE A 236 -20.92 -6.75 -15.23
N ALA A 237 -20.79 -7.10 -13.94
CA ALA A 237 -21.32 -6.32 -12.85
C ALA A 237 -20.20 -5.55 -12.16
N ILE A 238 -20.42 -4.28 -11.94
CA ILE A 238 -19.50 -3.44 -11.17
C ILE A 238 -20.12 -3.20 -9.80
N VAL A 239 -19.44 -3.68 -8.76
CA VAL A 239 -19.83 -3.45 -7.37
C VAL A 239 -18.87 -2.46 -6.75
N HIS A 240 -19.40 -1.35 -6.25
CA HIS A 240 -18.63 -0.33 -5.55
C HIS A 240 -18.98 -0.37 -4.06
N ILE A 241 -17.98 -0.62 -3.21
CA ILE A 241 -18.12 -0.62 -1.76
C ILE A 241 -17.26 0.50 -1.20
N ASP A 242 -17.88 1.45 -0.51
CA ASP A 242 -17.19 2.58 0.09
C ASP A 242 -17.57 2.76 1.57
N GLY A 243 -16.60 3.14 2.37
CA GLY A 243 -16.77 3.42 3.80
C GLY A 243 -17.21 4.86 4.05
N ASN A 244 -18.47 5.06 4.43
CA ASN A 244 -18.99 6.39 4.71
C ASN A 244 -18.26 7.07 5.87
N ASN A 245 -17.79 8.30 5.60
CA ASN A 245 -17.24 9.23 6.60
C ASN A 245 -16.05 8.66 7.40
N MET A 246 -15.23 7.80 6.76
CA MET A 246 -14.10 7.14 7.43
C MET A 246 -13.11 8.15 8.01
N GLY A 247 -12.81 9.22 7.29
CA GLY A 247 -11.92 10.29 7.76
C GLY A 247 -12.38 10.88 9.10
N ALA A 248 -13.67 11.22 9.24
CA ALA A 248 -14.21 11.75 10.49
C ALA A 248 -14.16 10.72 11.63
N ARG A 249 -14.41 9.43 11.33
CA ARG A 249 -14.30 8.36 12.32
C ARG A 249 -12.88 8.22 12.87
N PHE A 250 -11.87 8.27 12.01
CA PHE A 250 -10.46 8.26 12.46
C PHE A 250 -10.10 9.53 13.25
N ILE A 251 -10.61 10.69 12.87
CA ILE A 251 -10.39 11.95 13.61
C ILE A 251 -11.06 11.91 14.99
N SER A 252 -12.18 11.20 15.14
CA SER A 252 -12.89 11.10 16.42
C SER A 252 -12.26 10.13 17.41
N CYS A 253 -11.35 9.26 16.99
CA CYS A 253 -10.62 8.39 17.92
C CYS A 253 -9.84 9.22 18.95
N ASP A 254 -9.98 8.86 20.23
CA ASP A 254 -9.37 9.63 21.32
C ASP A 254 -7.98 9.14 21.71
N GLY A 255 -7.56 7.96 21.26
CA GLY A 255 -6.26 7.41 21.57
C GLY A 255 -5.74 6.45 20.51
N LEU A 256 -4.53 5.97 20.74
CA LEU A 256 -3.84 5.04 19.85
C LEU A 256 -4.61 3.71 19.72
N GLU A 257 -5.08 3.17 20.84
CA GLU A 257 -5.81 1.89 20.88
C GLU A 257 -7.11 1.92 20.07
N GLU A 258 -7.86 3.03 20.15
CA GLU A 258 -9.09 3.17 19.37
C GLU A 258 -8.79 3.26 17.88
N ARG A 259 -7.72 3.97 17.53
CA ARG A 259 -7.29 4.11 16.14
C ARG A 259 -6.79 2.80 15.54
N SER A 260 -5.99 2.05 16.30
CA SER A 260 -5.54 0.72 15.91
C SER A 260 -6.71 -0.25 15.73
N ALA A 261 -7.64 -0.25 16.69
CA ALA A 261 -8.84 -1.06 16.64
C ALA A 261 -9.75 -0.72 15.46
N LEU A 262 -9.91 0.58 15.16
CA LEU A 262 -10.68 1.02 13.99
C LEU A 262 -10.03 0.60 12.68
N SER A 263 -8.70 0.73 12.58
CA SER A 263 -7.94 0.34 11.39
C SER A 263 -8.10 -1.15 11.10
N GLU A 264 -7.93 -1.99 12.09
CA GLU A 264 -8.10 -3.44 11.97
C GLU A 264 -9.56 -3.81 11.65
N LYS A 265 -10.53 -3.19 12.33
CA LYS A 265 -11.96 -3.42 12.08
C LYS A 265 -12.36 -3.07 10.64
N VAL A 266 -11.84 -1.98 10.09
CA VAL A 266 -12.09 -1.58 8.69
C VAL A 266 -11.54 -2.63 7.74
N ALA A 267 -10.29 -3.07 7.93
CA ALA A 267 -9.68 -4.10 7.10
C ALA A 267 -10.49 -5.42 7.12
N THR A 268 -10.84 -5.89 8.31
CA THR A 268 -11.63 -7.12 8.49
C THR A 268 -13.01 -7.01 7.85
N LYS A 269 -13.74 -5.91 8.09
CA LYS A 269 -15.09 -5.72 7.54
C LYS A 269 -15.09 -5.55 6.03
N THR A 270 -14.06 -4.95 5.46
CA THR A 270 -13.90 -4.87 4.01
C THR A 270 -13.74 -6.27 3.43
N LEU A 271 -12.86 -7.10 3.99
CA LEU A 271 -12.66 -8.47 3.53
C LEU A 271 -13.92 -9.33 3.68
N GLU A 272 -14.62 -9.25 4.83
CA GLU A 272 -15.89 -9.96 5.05
C GLU A 272 -16.96 -9.55 4.02
N SER A 273 -17.05 -8.25 3.71
CA SER A 273 -17.99 -7.75 2.69
C SER A 273 -17.67 -8.31 1.30
N PHE A 274 -16.42 -8.38 0.93
CA PHE A 274 -16.02 -9.03 -0.33
C PHE A 274 -16.36 -10.51 -0.34
N LYS A 275 -16.08 -11.24 0.74
CA LYS A 275 -16.43 -12.68 0.86
C LYS A 275 -17.94 -12.94 0.73
N SER A 276 -18.77 -12.02 1.16
CA SER A 276 -20.23 -12.18 1.08
C SER A 276 -20.80 -11.93 -0.34
N LEU A 277 -19.99 -11.39 -1.27
CA LEU A 277 -20.38 -11.16 -2.65
C LEU A 277 -20.02 -12.32 -3.59
N ILE A 278 -19.16 -13.22 -3.14
CA ILE A 278 -18.68 -14.39 -3.88
C ILE A 278 -19.42 -15.63 -3.41
#